data_fd938dd4b4a0860f5a5bf4d35af225f0
#
_entry.id   fd938dd4b4a0860f5a5bf4d35af225f0
#
_cell.length_a   1.000
_cell.length_b   1.000
_cell.length_c   1.000
_cell.angle_alpha   90.00
_cell.angle_beta   90.00
_cell.angle_gamma   90.00
#
_symmetry.space_group_name_H-M   'P 1'
#
loop_
_entity.id
_entity.type
_entity.pdbx_description
1 polymer ?
#
loop_
_entity_poly.entity_id
_entity_poly.type
_entity_poly.pdbx_seq_one_letter_code
_entity_poly.pdbx_strand_id
1 'polypeptide(L)'
;VFGITDLTTFIIGTILIVILPGPNSLFVMSIASRYGIKAGYKGALGVYTGDLILILLTAFGAASLLHAFPWLFTLLKIVGATYLSYLGIKLLIAARHTWKAVHSPGKVQVKQSLAEVKPFSTALTISILNPKAILFYLSFFVQFVNPQYHYPAITFTALAIILQIISMSYLTILIFSGAKLASFFNDRFKLTSICVASVGILFCGFGLKLATSTL
;
A
#
# COMPACT_ATOMS: atom_id res chain seq x y z
N VAL A 1 -9.13 -25.57 -0.09
CA VAL A 1 -8.23 -25.94 -1.19
C VAL A 1 -6.85 -25.40 -0.85
N PHE A 2 -5.78 -26.20 -0.98
CA PHE A 2 -4.38 -25.81 -0.71
C PHE A 2 -4.10 -25.24 0.69
N GLY A 3 -4.83 -25.64 1.73
CA GLY A 3 -4.63 -25.13 3.08
C GLY A 3 -5.09 -23.68 3.28
N ILE A 4 -5.83 -23.09 2.35
CA ILE A 4 -6.44 -21.78 2.49
C ILE A 4 -7.74 -21.94 3.29
N THR A 5 -7.89 -21.18 4.38
CA THR A 5 -9.05 -21.27 5.28
C THR A 5 -10.31 -20.69 4.65
N ASP A 6 -10.23 -19.49 4.08
CA ASP A 6 -11.33 -18.79 3.42
C ASP A 6 -10.82 -17.95 2.24
N LEU A 7 -10.91 -18.54 1.05
CA LEU A 7 -10.43 -17.90 -0.18
C LEU A 7 -11.28 -16.68 -0.56
N THR A 8 -12.58 -16.74 -0.33
CA THR A 8 -13.50 -15.66 -0.72
C THR A 8 -13.23 -14.41 0.10
N THR A 9 -13.14 -14.56 1.42
CA THR A 9 -12.79 -13.44 2.32
C THR A 9 -11.39 -12.89 2.04
N PHE A 10 -10.43 -13.76 1.71
CA PHE A 10 -9.09 -13.33 1.30
C PHE A 10 -9.12 -12.45 0.03
N ILE A 11 -9.81 -12.89 -1.03
CA ILE A 11 -9.89 -12.14 -2.29
C ILE A 11 -10.57 -10.80 -2.07
N ILE A 12 -11.73 -10.77 -1.41
CA ILE A 12 -12.49 -9.53 -1.17
C ILE A 12 -11.65 -8.56 -0.31
N GLY A 13 -11.08 -9.04 0.79
CA GLY A 13 -10.24 -8.21 1.67
C GLY A 13 -9.00 -7.69 0.97
N THR A 14 -8.35 -8.52 0.14
CA THR A 14 -7.20 -8.12 -0.67
C THR A 14 -7.57 -7.03 -1.67
N ILE A 15 -8.68 -7.18 -2.40
CA ILE A 15 -9.16 -6.17 -3.34
C ILE A 15 -9.42 -4.84 -2.60
N LEU A 16 -10.13 -4.88 -1.48
CA LEU A 16 -10.44 -3.68 -0.71
C LEU A 16 -9.18 -2.97 -0.22
N ILE A 17 -8.20 -3.72 0.30
CA ILE A 17 -6.94 -3.14 0.78
C ILE A 17 -6.08 -2.62 -0.37
N VAL A 18 -6.00 -3.33 -1.49
CA VAL A 18 -5.20 -2.93 -2.66
C VAL A 18 -5.75 -1.65 -3.28
N ILE A 19 -7.09 -1.53 -3.43
CA ILE A 19 -7.73 -0.34 -4.01
C ILE A 19 -7.56 0.89 -3.13
N LEU A 20 -7.45 0.74 -1.81
CA LEU A 20 -7.16 1.86 -0.92
C LEU A 20 -5.83 2.51 -1.32
N PRO A 21 -5.85 3.78 -1.80
CA PRO A 21 -4.64 4.44 -2.27
C PRO A 21 -3.61 4.53 -1.13
N GLY A 22 -2.43 4.06 -1.43
CA GLY A 22 -1.29 4.05 -0.52
C GLY A 22 -0.03 4.57 -1.19
N PRO A 23 1.11 4.63 -0.46
CA PRO A 23 2.37 5.13 -1.00
C PRO A 23 2.77 4.47 -2.32
N ASN A 24 2.61 3.15 -2.44
CA ASN A 24 2.95 2.38 -3.65
C ASN A 24 2.13 2.83 -4.87
N SER A 25 0.81 2.85 -4.73
CA SER A 25 -0.10 3.21 -5.83
C SER A 25 0.04 4.66 -6.24
N LEU A 26 0.19 5.58 -5.27
CA LEU A 26 0.42 7.01 -5.54
C LEU A 26 1.76 7.24 -6.24
N PHE A 27 2.81 6.54 -5.84
CA PHE A 27 4.11 6.62 -6.49
C PHE A 27 4.06 6.13 -7.93
N VAL A 28 3.53 4.91 -8.16
CA VAL A 28 3.43 4.32 -9.52
C VAL A 28 2.60 5.20 -10.44
N MET A 29 1.44 5.69 -9.96
CA MET A 29 0.60 6.62 -10.72
C MET A 29 1.34 7.91 -11.05
N SER A 30 2.05 8.50 -10.09
CA SER A 30 2.82 9.73 -10.27
C SER A 30 3.94 9.56 -11.30
N ILE A 31 4.69 8.46 -11.23
CA ILE A 31 5.76 8.15 -12.18
C ILE A 31 5.19 7.90 -13.58
N ALA A 32 4.10 7.14 -13.70
CA ALA A 32 3.44 6.89 -14.98
C ALA A 32 2.95 8.19 -15.63
N SER A 33 2.36 9.09 -14.85
CA SER A 33 1.86 10.38 -15.34
C SER A 33 2.98 11.31 -15.83
N ARG A 34 4.14 11.30 -15.15
CA ARG A 34 5.25 12.23 -15.44
C ARG A 34 6.22 11.69 -16.48
N TYR A 35 6.50 10.40 -16.46
CA TYR A 35 7.58 9.76 -17.23
C TYR A 35 7.08 8.68 -18.19
N GLY A 36 5.76 8.51 -18.27
CA GLY A 36 5.10 7.59 -19.20
C GLY A 36 4.96 6.16 -18.68
N ILE A 37 4.27 5.35 -19.48
CA ILE A 37 3.85 3.99 -19.14
C ILE A 37 5.04 3.08 -18.79
N LYS A 38 6.15 3.15 -19.54
CA LYS A 38 7.34 2.33 -19.28
C LYS A 38 7.94 2.59 -17.89
N ALA A 39 7.99 3.85 -17.48
CA ALA A 39 8.47 4.23 -16.15
C ALA A 39 7.49 3.76 -15.06
N GLY A 40 6.18 3.86 -15.30
CA GLY A 40 5.15 3.32 -14.43
C GLY A 40 5.31 1.82 -14.18
N TYR A 41 5.53 1.02 -15.23
CA TYR A 41 5.78 -0.41 -15.07
C TYR A 41 7.09 -0.75 -14.36
N LYS A 42 8.16 0.04 -14.55
CA LYS A 42 9.38 -0.11 -13.74
C LYS A 42 9.09 0.12 -12.25
N GLY A 43 8.24 1.09 -11.92
CA GLY A 43 7.77 1.31 -10.55
C GLY A 43 6.92 0.15 -10.05
N ALA A 44 5.96 -0.34 -10.86
CA ALA A 44 5.11 -1.47 -10.51
C ALA A 44 5.92 -2.75 -10.24
N LEU A 45 6.98 -3.01 -11.03
CA LEU A 45 7.89 -4.12 -10.79
C LEU A 45 8.67 -3.96 -9.47
N GLY A 46 9.03 -2.72 -9.10
CA GLY A 46 9.62 -2.44 -7.79
C GLY A 46 8.67 -2.78 -6.64
N VAL A 47 7.39 -2.39 -6.75
CA VAL A 47 6.34 -2.77 -5.79
C VAL A 47 6.18 -4.28 -5.73
N TYR A 48 6.03 -4.94 -6.87
CA TYR A 48 5.91 -6.40 -6.98
C TYR A 48 7.04 -7.13 -6.24
N THR A 49 8.29 -6.70 -6.48
CA THR A 49 9.47 -7.29 -5.82
C THR A 49 9.45 -7.03 -4.32
N GLY A 50 9.09 -5.83 -3.88
CA GLY A 50 8.96 -5.50 -2.46
C GLY A 50 7.88 -6.32 -1.76
N ASP A 51 6.74 -6.51 -2.40
CA ASP A 51 5.66 -7.35 -1.88
C ASP A 51 6.09 -8.81 -1.76
N LEU A 52 6.81 -9.36 -2.76
CA LEU A 52 7.40 -10.71 -2.67
C LEU A 52 8.36 -10.86 -1.49
N ILE A 53 9.24 -9.88 -1.27
CA ILE A 53 10.15 -9.89 -0.13
C ILE A 53 9.36 -9.92 1.19
N LEU A 54 8.34 -9.08 1.33
CA LEU A 54 7.50 -9.05 2.52
C LEU A 54 6.72 -10.35 2.72
N ILE A 55 6.20 -10.97 1.66
CA ILE A 55 5.54 -12.28 1.72
C ILE A 55 6.52 -13.36 2.19
N LEU A 56 7.73 -13.40 1.63
CA LEU A 56 8.76 -14.36 2.04
C LEU A 56 9.16 -14.17 3.50
N LEU A 57 9.41 -12.92 3.93
CA LEU A 57 9.70 -12.61 5.32
C LEU A 57 8.57 -13.03 6.25
N THR A 58 7.31 -12.86 5.81
CA THR A 58 6.14 -13.31 6.56
C THR A 58 6.06 -14.84 6.60
N ALA A 59 6.29 -15.53 5.49
CA ALA A 59 6.24 -16.98 5.43
C ALA A 59 7.33 -17.65 6.29
N PHE A 60 8.55 -17.10 6.29
CA PHE A 60 9.68 -17.67 7.04
C PHE A 60 9.77 -17.15 8.49
N GLY A 61 9.24 -15.96 8.76
CA GLY A 61 9.45 -15.29 10.05
C GLY A 61 8.21 -15.19 10.94
N ALA A 62 7.05 -14.91 10.39
CA ALA A 62 5.90 -14.53 11.19
C ALA A 62 5.32 -15.68 12.00
N ALA A 63 5.21 -16.88 11.43
CA ALA A 63 4.63 -18.02 12.14
C ALA A 63 5.50 -18.44 13.35
N SER A 64 6.82 -18.44 13.18
CA SER A 64 7.75 -18.87 14.24
C SER A 64 7.99 -17.75 15.27
N LEU A 65 8.10 -16.49 14.83
CA LEU A 65 8.41 -15.36 15.72
C LEU A 65 7.21 -14.93 16.58
N LEU A 66 6.00 -14.94 16.02
CA LEU A 66 4.79 -14.56 16.75
C LEU A 66 4.43 -15.56 17.85
N HIS A 67 4.69 -16.86 17.64
CA HIS A 67 4.53 -17.87 18.67
C HIS A 67 5.62 -17.81 19.75
N ALA A 68 6.87 -17.50 19.36
CA ALA A 68 7.98 -17.43 20.31
C ALA A 68 8.01 -16.11 21.10
N PHE A 69 7.53 -15.00 20.53
CA PHE A 69 7.61 -13.67 21.13
C PHE A 69 6.31 -12.86 20.94
N PRO A 70 5.23 -13.15 21.71
CA PRO A 70 3.95 -12.43 21.60
C PRO A 70 4.07 -10.89 21.76
N TRP A 71 5.05 -10.43 22.56
CA TRP A 71 5.32 -9.01 22.74
C TRP A 71 5.76 -8.30 21.44
N LEU A 72 6.42 -9.03 20.52
CA LEU A 72 6.84 -8.49 19.22
C LEU A 72 5.63 -8.10 18.37
N PHE A 73 4.55 -8.88 18.43
CA PHE A 73 3.29 -8.54 17.77
C PHE A 73 2.73 -7.22 18.31
N THR A 74 2.74 -7.05 19.62
CA THR A 74 2.29 -5.80 20.26
C THR A 74 3.15 -4.62 19.84
N LEU A 75 4.48 -4.79 19.78
CA LEU A 75 5.40 -3.76 19.30
C LEU A 75 5.10 -3.38 17.85
N LEU A 76 4.98 -4.36 16.94
CA LEU A 76 4.65 -4.13 15.54
C LEU A 76 3.30 -3.44 15.36
N LYS A 77 2.31 -3.82 16.16
CA LYS A 77 0.99 -3.20 16.21
C LYS A 77 1.08 -1.72 16.60
N ILE A 78 1.82 -1.38 17.67
CA ILE A 78 2.00 0.01 18.13
C ILE A 78 2.74 0.83 17.06
N VAL A 79 3.85 0.32 16.54
CA VAL A 79 4.62 0.99 15.48
C VAL A 79 3.74 1.23 14.24
N GLY A 80 3.00 0.22 13.81
CA GLY A 80 2.09 0.31 12.68
C GLY A 80 0.96 1.31 12.90
N ALA A 81 0.32 1.27 14.07
CA ALA A 81 -0.75 2.20 14.43
C ALA A 81 -0.25 3.66 14.45
N THR A 82 0.92 3.88 15.05
CA THR A 82 1.56 5.20 15.12
C THR A 82 1.90 5.72 13.73
N TYR A 83 2.46 4.87 12.87
CA TYR A 83 2.82 5.27 11.54
C TYR A 83 1.61 5.52 10.63
N LEU A 84 0.55 4.70 10.70
CA LEU A 84 -0.69 4.94 9.97
C LEU A 84 -1.33 6.27 10.39
N SER A 85 -1.35 6.56 11.68
CA SER A 85 -1.84 7.83 12.22
C SER A 85 -0.99 9.01 11.72
N TYR A 86 0.33 8.89 11.74
CA TYR A 86 1.25 9.89 11.19
C TYR A 86 1.01 10.13 9.69
N LEU A 87 0.85 9.08 8.89
CA LEU A 87 0.55 9.20 7.46
C LEU A 87 -0.82 9.86 7.23
N GLY A 88 -1.83 9.44 8.00
CA GLY A 88 -3.16 10.04 7.96
C GLY A 88 -3.13 11.54 8.23
N ILE A 89 -2.42 11.96 9.28
CA ILE A 89 -2.25 13.39 9.62
C ILE A 89 -1.53 14.14 8.50
N LYS A 90 -0.44 13.58 7.94
CA LYS A 90 0.26 14.19 6.78
C LYS A 90 -0.65 14.38 5.57
N LEU A 91 -1.50 13.41 5.26
CA LEU A 91 -2.47 13.51 4.17
C LEU A 91 -3.51 14.60 4.45
N LEU A 92 -4.01 14.73 5.68
CA LEU A 92 -4.95 15.77 6.07
C LEU A 92 -4.33 17.17 5.95
N ILE A 93 -3.07 17.33 6.35
CA ILE A 93 -2.33 18.57 6.17
C ILE A 93 -2.16 18.89 4.69
N ALA A 94 -1.76 17.92 3.87
CA ALA A 94 -1.62 18.08 2.42
C ALA A 94 -2.95 18.46 1.76
N ALA A 95 -4.06 17.81 2.14
CA ALA A 95 -5.41 18.15 1.68
C ALA A 95 -5.77 19.60 2.00
N ARG A 96 -5.48 20.05 3.22
CA ARG A 96 -5.71 21.45 3.64
C ARG A 96 -4.89 22.45 2.81
N HIS A 97 -3.63 22.13 2.50
CA HIS A 97 -2.79 22.96 1.63
C HIS A 97 -3.33 23.02 0.21
N THR A 98 -3.73 21.89 -0.36
CA THR A 98 -4.36 21.83 -1.69
C THR A 98 -5.66 22.62 -1.73
N TRP A 99 -6.48 22.54 -0.68
CA TRP A 99 -7.72 23.33 -0.57
C TRP A 99 -7.47 24.84 -0.55
N LYS A 100 -6.44 25.29 0.19
CA LYS A 100 -6.05 26.70 0.26
C LYS A 100 -5.44 27.22 -1.04
N ALA A 101 -4.72 26.39 -1.79
CA ALA A 101 -4.09 26.75 -3.06
C ALA A 101 -5.12 27.13 -4.15
N VAL A 102 -6.38 26.76 -4.01
CA VAL A 102 -7.50 27.20 -4.87
C VAL A 102 -7.64 28.73 -4.89
N HIS A 103 -7.22 29.42 -3.82
CA HIS A 103 -7.37 30.86 -3.65
C HIS A 103 -6.09 31.65 -3.99
N SER A 104 -5.04 30.99 -4.44
CA SER A 104 -3.78 31.63 -4.86
C SER A 104 -3.24 30.92 -6.10
N PRO A 105 -3.53 31.43 -7.31
CA PRO A 105 -3.03 30.84 -8.55
C PRO A 105 -1.55 31.18 -8.73
N GLY A 106 -0.71 30.59 -7.92
CA GLY A 106 0.73 30.55 -8.06
C GLY A 106 1.14 29.14 -8.49
N LYS A 107 1.60 29.00 -9.72
CA LYS A 107 2.11 27.76 -10.29
C LYS A 107 3.16 27.15 -9.36
N VAL A 108 2.79 26.19 -8.54
CA VAL A 108 3.75 25.28 -7.92
C VAL A 108 4.11 24.25 -8.99
N GLN A 109 4.90 24.67 -9.96
CA GLN A 109 5.69 23.76 -10.76
C GLN A 109 6.82 23.26 -9.88
N VAL A 110 6.63 22.14 -9.22
CA VAL A 110 7.76 21.37 -8.72
C VAL A 110 8.46 20.76 -9.96
N LYS A 111 9.33 21.56 -10.58
CA LYS A 111 10.35 21.07 -11.50
C LYS A 111 11.35 20.27 -10.67
N GLN A 112 11.02 19.01 -10.37
CA GLN A 112 12.08 18.09 -10.00
C GLN A 112 12.83 17.72 -11.28
N SER A 113 14.13 17.96 -11.25
CA SER A 113 15.07 17.65 -12.30
C SER A 113 14.95 16.18 -12.73
N LEU A 114 14.84 15.97 -14.03
CA LEU A 114 14.66 14.67 -14.71
C LEU A 114 15.82 13.66 -14.49
N ALA A 115 16.91 14.05 -13.83
CA ALA A 115 18.19 13.34 -13.91
C ALA A 115 18.35 12.11 -13.00
N GLU A 116 17.46 11.87 -11.98
CA GLU A 116 17.80 10.85 -10.96
C GLU A 116 16.67 9.97 -10.43
N VAL A 117 15.48 9.97 -11.00
CA VAL A 117 14.44 9.06 -10.50
C VAL A 117 14.71 7.65 -11.02
N LYS A 118 15.05 6.74 -10.12
CA LYS A 118 15.16 5.30 -10.38
C LYS A 118 13.83 4.63 -9.99
N PRO A 119 12.84 4.51 -10.92
CA PRO A 119 11.47 4.11 -10.56
C PRO A 119 11.40 2.77 -9.83
N PHE A 120 12.19 1.79 -10.26
CA PHE A 120 12.23 0.46 -9.64
C PHE A 120 12.74 0.51 -8.20
N SER A 121 13.94 1.04 -7.98
CA SER A 121 14.55 1.04 -6.63
C SER A 121 13.78 1.91 -5.65
N THR A 122 13.27 3.05 -6.10
CA THR A 122 12.43 3.91 -5.25
C THR A 122 11.13 3.22 -4.87
N ALA A 123 10.44 2.58 -5.83
CA ALA A 123 9.23 1.82 -5.55
C ALA A 123 9.49 0.62 -4.64
N LEU A 124 10.59 -0.10 -4.84
CA LEU A 124 11.03 -1.20 -3.99
C LEU A 124 11.21 -0.74 -2.54
N THR A 125 11.95 0.35 -2.34
CA THR A 125 12.16 0.91 -1.00
C THR A 125 10.85 1.36 -0.36
N ILE A 126 9.98 2.05 -1.12
CA ILE A 126 8.66 2.45 -0.63
C ILE A 126 7.83 1.23 -0.24
N SER A 127 7.85 0.14 -1.03
CA SER A 127 7.07 -1.07 -0.75
C SER A 127 7.56 -1.80 0.49
N ILE A 128 8.86 -2.02 0.63
CA ILE A 128 9.44 -2.69 1.80
C ILE A 128 9.19 -1.90 3.08
N LEU A 129 9.25 -0.58 3.02
CA LEU A 129 9.01 0.30 4.17
C LEU A 129 7.54 0.71 4.31
N ASN A 130 6.66 0.20 3.46
CA ASN A 130 5.25 0.55 3.49
C ASN A 130 4.53 -0.15 4.65
N PRO A 131 4.14 0.58 5.69
CA PRO A 131 3.51 -0.04 6.85
C PRO A 131 2.14 -0.63 6.53
N LYS A 132 1.42 -0.08 5.54
CA LYS A 132 0.18 -0.68 5.06
C LYS A 132 0.44 -2.10 4.56
N ALA A 133 1.52 -2.31 3.77
CA ALA A 133 1.91 -3.62 3.26
C ALA A 133 2.39 -4.54 4.39
N ILE A 134 3.28 -4.04 5.26
CA ILE A 134 3.80 -4.81 6.40
C ILE A 134 2.66 -5.31 7.29
N LEU A 135 1.75 -4.41 7.68
CA LEU A 135 0.62 -4.79 8.53
C LEU A 135 -0.35 -5.73 7.83
N PHE A 136 -0.59 -5.52 6.54
CA PHE A 136 -1.41 -6.42 5.74
C PHE A 136 -0.83 -7.85 5.76
N TYR A 137 0.46 -8.00 5.49
CA TYR A 137 1.09 -9.32 5.47
C TYR A 137 1.12 -9.97 6.84
N LEU A 138 1.46 -9.23 7.88
CA LEU A 138 1.58 -9.77 9.24
C LEU A 138 0.22 -10.07 9.91
N SER A 139 -0.81 -9.25 9.63
CA SER A 139 -2.09 -9.35 10.34
C SER A 139 -3.17 -10.03 9.52
N PHE A 140 -3.30 -9.72 8.23
CA PHE A 140 -4.38 -10.22 7.39
C PHE A 140 -3.97 -11.50 6.64
N PHE A 141 -2.82 -11.46 5.96
CA PHE A 141 -2.39 -12.56 5.09
C PHE A 141 -2.21 -13.88 5.85
N VAL A 142 -1.61 -13.82 7.03
CA VAL A 142 -1.33 -15.02 7.86
C VAL A 142 -2.61 -15.73 8.32
N GLN A 143 -3.72 -15.02 8.51
CA GLN A 143 -4.99 -15.59 8.98
C GLN A 143 -5.59 -16.61 8.02
N PHE A 144 -5.21 -16.56 6.75
CA PHE A 144 -5.73 -17.45 5.71
C PHE A 144 -4.89 -18.71 5.50
N VAL A 145 -3.80 -18.84 6.25
CA VAL A 145 -2.94 -20.03 6.23
C VAL A 145 -3.39 -21.00 7.33
N ASN A 146 -3.86 -22.19 6.93
CA ASN A 146 -4.22 -23.22 7.90
C ASN A 146 -2.94 -23.79 8.56
N PRO A 147 -2.75 -23.62 9.88
CA PRO A 147 -1.54 -24.10 10.55
C PRO A 147 -1.43 -25.63 10.59
N GLN A 148 -2.53 -26.35 10.42
CA GLN A 148 -2.56 -27.82 10.39
C GLN A 148 -2.31 -28.40 9.00
N TYR A 149 -2.21 -27.56 7.96
CA TYR A 149 -1.96 -28.05 6.62
C TYR A 149 -0.49 -28.43 6.44
N HIS A 150 -0.27 -29.67 5.96
CA HIS A 150 1.06 -30.30 5.89
C HIS A 150 2.08 -29.53 5.02
N TYR A 151 1.60 -28.74 4.05
CA TYR A 151 2.45 -27.99 3.11
C TYR A 151 2.15 -26.49 3.13
N PRO A 152 2.48 -25.77 4.20
CA PRO A 152 2.17 -24.32 4.32
C PRO A 152 2.79 -23.48 3.20
N ALA A 153 3.93 -23.89 2.65
CA ALA A 153 4.56 -23.21 1.52
C ALA A 153 3.66 -23.14 0.28
N ILE A 154 2.84 -24.19 0.04
CA ILE A 154 1.87 -24.18 -1.07
C ILE A 154 0.79 -23.14 -0.81
N THR A 155 0.29 -23.05 0.42
CA THR A 155 -0.70 -22.05 0.83
C THR A 155 -0.16 -20.64 0.63
N PHE A 156 1.03 -20.36 1.15
CA PHE A 156 1.68 -19.05 0.98
C PHE A 156 1.88 -18.69 -0.49
N THR A 157 2.32 -19.65 -1.30
CA THR A 157 2.52 -19.42 -2.75
C THR A 157 1.20 -19.13 -3.47
N ALA A 158 0.14 -19.90 -3.18
CA ALA A 158 -1.17 -19.69 -3.79
C ALA A 158 -1.75 -18.29 -3.42
N LEU A 159 -1.70 -17.94 -2.15
CA LEU A 159 -2.14 -16.62 -1.68
C LEU A 159 -1.29 -15.49 -2.29
N ALA A 160 0.03 -15.68 -2.40
CA ALA A 160 0.94 -14.73 -3.03
C ALA A 160 0.59 -14.49 -4.50
N ILE A 161 0.35 -15.54 -5.28
CA ILE A 161 -0.02 -15.44 -6.69
C ILE A 161 -1.33 -14.65 -6.85
N ILE A 162 -2.36 -14.97 -6.06
CA ILE A 162 -3.65 -14.27 -6.11
C ILE A 162 -3.46 -12.78 -5.80
N LEU A 163 -2.75 -12.47 -4.74
CA LEU A 163 -2.47 -11.10 -4.34
C LEU A 163 -1.70 -10.34 -5.42
N GLN A 164 -0.66 -10.94 -5.98
CA GLN A 164 0.16 -10.31 -7.01
C GLN A 164 -0.63 -10.04 -8.30
N ILE A 165 -1.53 -10.95 -8.68
CA ILE A 165 -2.42 -10.73 -9.83
C ILE A 165 -3.34 -9.52 -9.55
N ILE A 166 -3.97 -9.45 -8.38
CA ILE A 166 -4.84 -8.34 -8.00
C ILE A 166 -4.05 -7.02 -7.95
N SER A 167 -2.89 -7.02 -7.29
CA SER A 167 -2.03 -5.84 -7.16
C SER A 167 -1.55 -5.31 -8.51
N MET A 168 -1.01 -6.19 -9.37
CA MET A 168 -0.53 -5.81 -10.69
C MET A 168 -1.65 -5.35 -11.62
N SER A 169 -2.83 -5.96 -11.54
CA SER A 169 -4.01 -5.51 -12.30
C SER A 169 -4.41 -4.09 -11.90
N TYR A 170 -4.46 -3.81 -10.60
CA TYR A 170 -4.75 -2.48 -10.08
C TYR A 170 -3.69 -1.45 -10.49
N LEU A 171 -2.40 -1.77 -10.32
CA LEU A 171 -1.31 -0.88 -10.74
C LEU A 171 -1.33 -0.63 -12.25
N THR A 172 -1.67 -1.63 -13.07
CA THR A 172 -1.85 -1.47 -14.50
C THR A 172 -2.97 -0.48 -14.83
N ILE A 173 -4.12 -0.60 -14.17
CA ILE A 173 -5.21 0.36 -14.31
C ILE A 173 -4.73 1.77 -13.94
N LEU A 174 -3.99 1.93 -12.85
CA LEU A 174 -3.44 3.22 -12.44
C LEU A 174 -2.42 3.78 -13.43
N ILE A 175 -1.58 2.94 -14.04
CA ILE A 175 -0.59 3.37 -15.03
C ILE A 175 -1.29 3.94 -16.27
N PHE A 176 -2.31 3.26 -16.79
CA PHE A 176 -3.05 3.73 -17.96
C PHE A 176 -3.98 4.90 -17.64
N SER A 177 -4.58 4.91 -16.47
CA SER A 177 -5.45 6.00 -16.01
C SER A 177 -4.66 7.21 -15.54
N GLY A 178 -3.41 7.01 -15.11
CA GLY A 178 -2.62 7.99 -14.39
C GLY A 178 -2.42 9.30 -15.15
N ALA A 179 -2.18 9.25 -16.46
CA ALA A 179 -2.03 10.47 -17.26
C ALA A 179 -3.35 11.25 -17.38
N LYS A 180 -4.48 10.55 -17.60
CA LYS A 180 -5.82 11.17 -17.67
C LYS A 180 -6.31 11.57 -16.27
N LEU A 181 -6.04 10.76 -15.26
CA LEU A 181 -6.43 11.02 -13.90
C LEU A 181 -5.62 12.17 -13.28
N ALA A 182 -4.32 12.26 -13.57
CA ALA A 182 -3.48 13.36 -13.12
C ALA A 182 -3.93 14.71 -13.70
N SER A 183 -4.28 14.78 -14.99
CA SER A 183 -4.85 15.99 -15.58
C SER A 183 -6.21 16.33 -14.93
N PHE A 184 -7.08 15.34 -14.79
CA PHE A 184 -8.40 15.53 -14.17
C PHE A 184 -8.32 16.03 -12.72
N PHE A 185 -7.36 15.52 -11.92
CA PHE A 185 -7.15 15.95 -10.55
C PHE A 185 -6.39 17.28 -10.45
N ASN A 186 -5.47 17.57 -11.39
CA ASN A 186 -4.79 18.85 -11.45
C ASN A 186 -5.75 20.00 -11.75
N ASP A 187 -6.80 19.75 -12.53
CA ASP A 187 -7.80 20.74 -12.89
C ASP A 187 -8.90 20.90 -11.81
N ARG A 188 -9.00 19.95 -10.87
CA ARG A 188 -10.05 19.87 -9.85
C ARG A 188 -9.50 19.82 -8.42
N PHE A 189 -8.81 20.86 -8.01
CA PHE A 189 -8.18 20.96 -6.69
C PHE A 189 -9.11 20.61 -5.51
N LYS A 190 -10.38 21.02 -5.55
CA LYS A 190 -11.37 20.72 -4.50
C LYS A 190 -11.61 19.21 -4.39
N LEU A 191 -11.82 18.53 -5.53
CA LEU A 191 -12.04 17.08 -5.56
C LEU A 191 -10.81 16.33 -5.06
N THR A 192 -9.63 16.74 -5.53
CA THR A 192 -8.34 16.19 -5.09
C THR A 192 -8.17 16.34 -3.57
N SER A 193 -8.46 17.52 -3.04
CA SER A 193 -8.37 17.77 -1.59
C SER A 193 -9.33 16.89 -0.80
N ILE A 194 -10.58 16.72 -1.25
CA ILE A 194 -11.57 15.83 -0.61
C ILE A 194 -11.09 14.37 -0.64
N CYS A 195 -10.63 13.87 -1.79
CA CYS A 195 -10.13 12.51 -1.92
C CYS A 195 -8.92 12.26 -1.00
N VAL A 196 -7.95 13.18 -0.97
CA VAL A 196 -6.77 13.06 -0.11
C VAL A 196 -7.15 13.13 1.38
N ALA A 197 -8.11 13.99 1.75
CA ALA A 197 -8.62 14.08 3.12
C ALA A 197 -9.33 12.79 3.53
N SER A 198 -10.16 12.21 2.67
CA SER A 198 -10.87 10.94 2.95
C SER A 198 -9.90 9.80 3.22
N VAL A 199 -8.83 9.69 2.43
CA VAL A 199 -7.76 8.71 2.66
C VAL A 199 -7.03 8.97 3.97
N GLY A 200 -6.75 10.23 4.29
CA GLY A 200 -6.15 10.62 5.57
C GLY A 200 -7.00 10.21 6.76
N ILE A 201 -8.31 10.45 6.71
CA ILE A 201 -9.27 10.03 7.76
C ILE A 201 -9.29 8.51 7.90
N LEU A 202 -9.34 7.78 6.78
CA LEU A 202 -9.29 6.31 6.79
C LEU A 202 -8.01 5.79 7.46
N PHE A 203 -6.86 6.37 7.15
CA PHE A 203 -5.59 5.95 7.76
C PHE A 203 -5.54 6.24 9.26
N CYS A 204 -6.04 7.40 9.70
CA CYS A 204 -6.18 7.69 11.12
C CYS A 204 -7.15 6.71 11.81
N GLY A 205 -8.29 6.40 11.18
CA GLY A 205 -9.26 5.42 11.68
C GLY A 205 -8.67 4.01 11.78
N PHE A 206 -7.92 3.55 10.78
CA PHE A 206 -7.22 2.26 10.83
C PHE A 206 -6.11 2.24 11.88
N GLY A 207 -5.34 3.32 12.01
CA GLY A 207 -4.33 3.46 13.06
C GLY A 207 -4.97 3.34 14.45
N LEU A 208 -6.07 4.03 14.69
CA LEU A 208 -6.81 3.95 15.94
C LEU A 208 -7.39 2.55 16.19
N LYS A 209 -8.05 1.96 15.18
CA LYS A 209 -8.58 0.60 15.27
C LYS A 209 -7.48 -0.42 15.56
N LEU A 210 -6.33 -0.29 14.92
CA LEU A 210 -5.18 -1.17 15.18
C LEU A 210 -4.63 -0.99 16.59
N ALA A 211 -4.54 0.24 17.10
CA ALA A 211 -4.09 0.51 18.46
C ALA A 211 -5.02 -0.09 19.53
N THR A 212 -6.34 -0.07 19.28
CA THR A 212 -7.37 -0.52 20.22
C THR A 212 -7.77 -1.98 20.05
N SER A 213 -7.33 -2.68 18.99
CA SER A 213 -7.64 -4.10 18.80
C SER A 213 -6.99 -4.93 19.91
N THR A 214 -7.80 -5.68 20.66
CA THR A 214 -7.36 -6.75 21.56
C THR A 214 -7.03 -8.00 20.75
N LEU A 215 -6.07 -8.77 21.21
CA LEU A 215 -5.77 -10.12 20.71
C LEU A 215 -6.93 -11.06 21.02
#